data_dec67bde54c26812152b2406ac39b607
#
_entry.id   dec67bde54c26812152b2406ac39b607
#
_cell.length_a   1.000
_cell.length_b   1.000
_cell.length_c   1.000
_cell.angle_alpha   90.00
_cell.angle_beta   90.00
_cell.angle_gamma   90.00
#
_symmetry.space_group_name_H-M   'P 1'
#
loop_
_entity.id
_entity.type
_entity.pdbx_description
1 polymer ?
#
loop_
_entity_poly.entity_id
_entity_poly.type
_entity_poly.pdbx_seq_one_letter_code
_entity_poly.pdbx_strand_id
1 'polypeptide(L)'
;FVPNATALIASQVPKEKSGAALGTLSIGVVAGTLTGPFIGGFIAELFSIRTVFLLVGSFLFLAAVLTICFIKEDFQPVAKEKAIPTKELFTSVKYPYLLVNLFLTSFVIQFSAQSVGPILALYVRDLGQTENLLFVSGLIVSSMGFSSMMSAGVMGKLGDKVGNHRLLVVAQFYSVIIYLLCANASSPLQL
;
A
#
# COMPACT_ATOMS: atom_id res chain seq x y z
N PHE A 1 -11.11 3.19 1.88
CA PHE A 1 -10.86 4.65 1.88
C PHE A 1 -10.26 5.14 0.56
N VAL A 2 -9.10 4.62 0.12
CA VAL A 2 -8.40 5.08 -1.10
C VAL A 2 -9.29 5.01 -2.36
N PRO A 3 -10.03 3.92 -2.65
CA PRO A 3 -10.90 3.88 -3.82
C PRO A 3 -11.97 4.97 -3.83
N ASN A 4 -12.55 5.29 -2.67
CA ASN A 4 -13.56 6.34 -2.58
C ASN A 4 -12.96 7.73 -2.81
N ALA A 5 -11.77 7.98 -2.28
CA ALA A 5 -11.06 9.24 -2.52
C ALA A 5 -10.68 9.40 -4.01
N THR A 6 -10.23 8.33 -4.68
CA THR A 6 -9.95 8.36 -6.12
C THR A 6 -11.21 8.59 -6.94
N ALA A 7 -12.33 7.96 -6.59
CA ALA A 7 -13.61 8.17 -7.26
C ALA A 7 -14.11 9.61 -7.09
N LEU A 8 -13.99 10.17 -5.88
CA LEU A 8 -14.37 11.55 -5.60
C LEU A 8 -13.55 12.55 -6.44
N ILE A 9 -12.23 12.37 -6.50
CA ILE A 9 -11.36 13.20 -7.35
C ILE A 9 -11.76 13.07 -8.82
N ALA A 10 -12.01 11.85 -9.30
CA ALA A 10 -12.38 11.61 -10.68
C ALA A 10 -13.73 12.25 -11.06
N SER A 11 -14.66 12.40 -10.09
CA SER A 11 -15.96 13.03 -10.31
C SER A 11 -15.91 14.57 -10.28
N GLN A 12 -15.01 15.17 -9.48
CA GLN A 12 -14.97 16.61 -9.24
C GLN A 12 -13.92 17.37 -10.05
N VAL A 13 -12.89 16.66 -10.56
CA VAL A 13 -11.77 17.30 -11.26
C VAL A 13 -11.91 17.11 -12.77
N PRO A 14 -11.73 18.18 -13.60
CA PRO A 14 -11.70 18.04 -15.05
C PRO A 14 -10.67 17.02 -15.52
N LYS A 15 -10.98 16.31 -16.61
CA LYS A 15 -10.14 15.21 -17.13
C LYS A 15 -8.68 15.61 -17.36
N GLU A 16 -8.45 16.84 -17.79
CA GLU A 16 -7.13 17.41 -18.06
C GLU A 16 -6.26 17.53 -16.81
N LYS A 17 -6.87 17.69 -15.62
CA LYS A 17 -6.20 17.85 -14.33
C LYS A 17 -6.30 16.62 -13.43
N SER A 18 -7.07 15.63 -13.85
CA SER A 18 -7.33 14.41 -13.05
C SER A 18 -6.03 13.65 -12.73
N GLY A 19 -5.10 13.56 -13.68
CA GLY A 19 -3.80 12.91 -13.47
C GLY A 19 -2.97 13.59 -12.37
N ALA A 20 -2.91 14.92 -12.37
CA ALA A 20 -2.20 15.68 -11.34
C ALA A 20 -2.84 15.52 -9.95
N ALA A 21 -4.17 15.56 -9.88
CA ALA A 21 -4.91 15.40 -8.63
C ALA A 21 -4.75 13.99 -8.05
N LEU A 22 -4.83 12.95 -8.88
CA LEU A 22 -4.58 11.56 -8.46
C LEU A 22 -3.12 11.35 -8.06
N GLY A 23 -2.18 11.99 -8.75
CA GLY A 23 -0.77 12.01 -8.36
C GLY A 23 -0.56 12.59 -6.97
N THR A 24 -1.20 13.72 -6.66
CA THR A 24 -1.14 14.35 -5.33
C THR A 24 -1.73 13.43 -4.25
N LEU A 25 -2.87 12.78 -4.51
CA LEU A 25 -3.44 11.77 -3.60
C LEU A 25 -2.45 10.63 -3.35
N SER A 26 -1.81 10.14 -4.41
CA SER A 26 -0.83 9.05 -4.32
C SER A 26 0.39 9.44 -3.47
N ILE A 27 0.85 10.68 -3.56
CA ILE A 27 1.93 11.19 -2.71
C ILE A 27 1.53 11.12 -1.23
N GLY A 28 0.30 11.52 -0.89
CA GLY A 28 -0.20 11.42 0.48
C GLY A 28 -0.24 9.97 1.00
N VAL A 29 -0.71 9.04 0.18
CA VAL A 29 -0.74 7.60 0.52
C VAL A 29 0.67 7.07 0.75
N VAL A 30 1.61 7.36 -0.17
CA VAL A 30 3.00 6.92 -0.07
C VAL A 30 3.68 7.52 1.15
N ALA A 31 3.52 8.83 1.38
CA ALA A 31 4.07 9.50 2.55
C ALA A 31 3.57 8.89 3.86
N GLY A 32 2.26 8.61 3.96
CA GLY A 32 1.67 7.96 5.13
C GLY A 32 2.20 6.53 5.35
N THR A 33 2.35 5.75 4.28
CA THR A 33 2.89 4.39 4.35
C THR A 33 4.36 4.38 4.80
N LEU A 34 5.12 5.40 4.40
CA LEU A 34 6.54 5.52 4.69
C LEU A 34 6.78 6.05 6.12
N THR A 35 6.04 7.09 6.52
CA THR A 35 6.27 7.74 7.83
C THR A 35 5.49 7.09 8.95
N GLY A 36 4.35 6.45 8.67
CA GLY A 36 3.47 5.85 9.67
C GLY A 36 4.17 4.85 10.58
N PRO A 37 4.80 3.79 10.06
CA PRO A 37 5.50 2.80 10.88
C PRO A 37 6.67 3.39 11.67
N PHE A 38 7.42 4.32 11.07
CA PHE A 38 8.54 5.01 11.72
C PHE A 38 8.06 5.84 12.92
N ILE A 39 7.10 6.73 12.69
CA ILE A 39 6.56 7.61 13.73
C ILE A 39 5.81 6.77 14.78
N GLY A 40 5.01 5.79 14.33
CA GLY A 40 4.27 4.90 15.22
C GLY A 40 5.20 4.08 16.12
N GLY A 41 6.25 3.49 15.56
CA GLY A 41 7.27 2.75 16.32
C GLY A 41 8.01 3.65 17.33
N PHE A 42 8.39 4.86 16.92
CA PHE A 42 9.06 5.83 17.78
C PHE A 42 8.17 6.27 18.96
N ILE A 43 6.92 6.59 18.71
CA ILE A 43 5.98 7.00 19.77
C ILE A 43 5.66 5.82 20.69
N ALA A 44 5.51 4.61 20.14
CA ALA A 44 5.26 3.41 20.94
C ALA A 44 6.40 3.10 21.90
N GLU A 45 7.64 3.34 21.47
CA GLU A 45 8.83 3.14 22.30
C GLU A 45 8.95 4.19 23.41
N LEU A 46 8.72 5.47 23.09
CA LEU A 46 8.85 6.56 24.06
C LEU A 46 7.73 6.61 25.11
N PHE A 47 6.50 6.29 24.71
CA PHE A 47 5.34 6.43 25.57
C PHE A 47 4.66 5.08 25.84
N SER A 48 3.86 4.62 24.90
CA SER A 48 3.23 3.29 24.92
C SER A 48 2.49 3.01 23.63
N ILE A 49 2.21 1.74 23.36
CA ILE A 49 1.35 1.33 22.24
C ILE A 49 -0.05 1.96 22.35
N ARG A 50 -0.59 2.12 23.56
CA ARG A 50 -1.89 2.76 23.79
C ARG A 50 -1.92 4.20 23.31
N THR A 51 -0.83 4.94 23.54
CA THR A 51 -0.69 6.34 23.08
C THR A 51 -0.76 6.42 21.56
N VAL A 52 -0.14 5.49 20.83
CA VAL A 52 -0.22 5.43 19.37
C VAL A 52 -1.66 5.26 18.90
N PHE A 53 -2.43 4.35 19.50
CA PHE A 53 -3.86 4.16 19.14
C PHE A 53 -4.69 5.42 19.40
N LEU A 54 -4.48 6.10 20.52
CA LEU A 54 -5.19 7.34 20.82
C LEU A 54 -4.85 8.44 19.82
N LEU A 55 -3.58 8.56 19.46
CA LEU A 55 -3.09 9.55 18.51
C LEU A 55 -3.64 9.30 17.10
N VAL A 56 -3.59 8.05 16.63
CA VAL A 56 -4.17 7.65 15.34
C VAL A 56 -5.68 7.87 15.34
N GLY A 57 -6.39 7.49 16.41
CA GLY A 57 -7.82 7.75 16.56
C GLY A 57 -8.16 9.25 16.49
N SER A 58 -7.35 10.10 17.14
CA SER A 58 -7.52 11.56 17.10
C SER A 58 -7.29 12.11 15.69
N PHE A 59 -6.29 11.63 14.96
CA PHE A 59 -6.07 12.04 13.57
C PHE A 59 -7.20 11.60 12.63
N LEU A 60 -7.71 10.38 12.81
CA LEU A 60 -8.87 9.92 12.03
C LEU A 60 -10.13 10.72 12.35
N PHE A 61 -10.36 11.07 13.62
CA PHE A 61 -11.46 11.95 14.00
C PHE A 61 -11.32 13.33 13.38
N LEU A 62 -10.12 13.93 13.45
CA LEU A 62 -9.84 15.21 12.79
C LEU A 62 -10.08 15.12 11.28
N ALA A 63 -9.59 14.07 10.63
CA ALA A 63 -9.82 13.85 9.20
C ALA A 63 -11.32 13.73 8.87
N ALA A 64 -12.12 13.04 9.71
CA ALA A 64 -13.56 12.96 9.53
C ALA A 64 -14.22 14.33 9.64
N VAL A 65 -13.85 15.15 10.64
CA VAL A 65 -14.35 16.52 10.80
C VAL A 65 -13.99 17.37 9.58
N LEU A 66 -12.75 17.33 9.12
CA LEU A 66 -12.33 18.05 7.92
C LEU A 66 -13.12 17.60 6.69
N THR A 67 -13.35 16.31 6.54
CA THR A 67 -14.16 15.77 5.44
C THR A 67 -15.57 16.34 5.47
N ILE A 68 -16.22 16.34 6.62
CA ILE A 68 -17.59 16.86 6.77
C ILE A 68 -17.65 18.38 6.51
N CYS A 69 -16.64 19.13 6.95
CA CYS A 69 -16.64 20.60 6.83
C CYS A 69 -16.27 21.07 5.42
N PHE A 70 -15.35 20.41 4.75
CA PHE A 70 -14.76 20.94 3.51
C PHE A 70 -15.16 20.18 2.25
N ILE A 71 -15.57 18.90 2.36
CA ILE A 71 -15.96 18.12 1.19
C ILE A 71 -17.46 18.21 1.01
N LYS A 72 -17.89 18.86 -0.07
CA LYS A 72 -19.28 18.87 -0.54
C LYS A 72 -19.35 18.01 -1.79
N GLU A 73 -20.09 16.92 -1.73
CA GLU A 73 -20.31 16.04 -2.87
C GLU A 73 -21.74 16.22 -3.37
N ASP A 74 -21.87 16.56 -4.66
CA ASP A 74 -23.15 16.46 -5.36
C ASP A 74 -23.31 15.05 -5.93
N PHE A 75 -23.73 14.14 -5.05
CA PHE A 75 -23.85 12.72 -5.38
C PHE A 75 -25.04 12.47 -6.30
N GLN A 76 -24.75 12.16 -7.56
CA GLN A 76 -25.74 11.67 -8.50
C GLN A 76 -25.62 10.14 -8.63
N PRO A 77 -26.56 9.37 -8.08
CA PRO A 77 -26.50 7.92 -8.17
C PRO A 77 -26.60 7.49 -9.64
N VAL A 78 -25.67 6.64 -10.05
CA VAL A 78 -25.72 6.04 -11.40
C VAL A 78 -27.00 5.21 -11.48
N ALA A 79 -27.85 5.50 -12.49
CA ALA A 79 -29.07 4.76 -12.73
C ALA A 79 -28.74 3.26 -12.85
N LYS A 80 -29.52 2.39 -12.17
CA LYS A 80 -29.30 0.93 -12.15
C LYS A 80 -29.24 0.33 -13.57
N GLU A 81 -29.91 0.94 -14.54
CA GLU A 81 -29.88 0.54 -15.94
C GLU A 81 -28.52 0.70 -16.62
N LYS A 82 -27.63 1.58 -16.10
CA LYS A 82 -26.26 1.78 -16.60
C LYS A 82 -25.20 1.01 -15.82
N ALA A 83 -25.59 0.34 -14.75
CA ALA A 83 -24.68 -0.50 -14.00
C ALA A 83 -24.47 -1.82 -14.75
N ILE A 84 -23.27 -2.03 -15.28
CA ILE A 84 -22.91 -3.28 -15.96
C ILE A 84 -22.90 -4.39 -14.90
N PRO A 85 -23.76 -5.41 -15.00
CA PRO A 85 -23.78 -6.50 -14.04
C PRO A 85 -22.42 -7.23 -14.07
N THR A 86 -21.93 -7.60 -12.90
CA THR A 86 -20.60 -8.25 -12.72
C THR A 86 -20.44 -9.47 -13.63
N LYS A 87 -21.54 -10.17 -13.92
CA LYS A 87 -21.55 -11.33 -14.83
C LYS A 87 -21.24 -10.94 -16.28
N GLU A 88 -21.70 -9.78 -16.73
CA GLU A 88 -21.40 -9.27 -18.07
C GLU A 88 -19.96 -8.76 -18.19
N LEU A 89 -19.36 -8.26 -17.10
CA LEU A 89 -17.95 -7.89 -17.07
C LEU A 89 -17.06 -9.10 -17.40
N PHE A 90 -17.35 -10.26 -16.82
CA PHE A 90 -16.58 -11.48 -17.10
C PHE A 90 -16.81 -12.02 -18.52
N THR A 91 -18.01 -11.83 -19.08
CA THR A 91 -18.34 -12.29 -20.44
C THR A 91 -17.85 -11.33 -21.53
N SER A 92 -17.72 -10.05 -21.20
CA SER A 92 -17.24 -9.01 -22.14
C SER A 92 -15.73 -9.03 -22.35
N VAL A 93 -14.98 -9.72 -21.47
CA VAL A 93 -13.53 -9.79 -21.59
C VAL A 93 -13.13 -10.91 -22.54
N LYS A 94 -12.36 -10.58 -23.56
CA LYS A 94 -11.87 -11.51 -24.57
C LYS A 94 -11.14 -12.74 -23.99
N TYR A 95 -10.54 -12.59 -22.80
CA TYR A 95 -9.78 -13.66 -22.11
C TYR A 95 -10.09 -13.66 -20.61
N PRO A 96 -11.21 -14.25 -20.15
CA PRO A 96 -11.59 -14.22 -18.72
C PRO A 96 -10.59 -14.92 -17.80
N TYR A 97 -9.88 -15.95 -18.28
CA TYR A 97 -8.83 -16.63 -17.53
C TYR A 97 -7.65 -15.70 -17.18
N LEU A 98 -7.39 -14.69 -18.00
CA LEU A 98 -6.32 -13.71 -17.76
C LEU A 98 -6.65 -12.81 -16.58
N LEU A 99 -7.92 -12.41 -16.43
CA LEU A 99 -8.40 -11.66 -15.26
C LEU A 99 -8.27 -12.48 -13.98
N VAL A 100 -8.69 -13.75 -14.01
CA VAL A 100 -8.58 -14.65 -12.85
C VAL A 100 -7.12 -14.84 -12.45
N ASN A 101 -6.24 -15.02 -13.44
CA ASN A 101 -4.81 -15.19 -13.21
C ASN A 101 -4.17 -13.92 -12.60
N LEU A 102 -4.52 -12.75 -13.11
CA LEU A 102 -4.04 -11.47 -12.56
C LEU A 102 -4.57 -11.24 -11.14
N PHE A 103 -5.83 -11.61 -10.88
CA PHE A 103 -6.40 -11.54 -9.54
C PHE A 103 -5.67 -12.45 -8.57
N LEU A 104 -5.46 -13.73 -8.93
CA LEU A 104 -4.71 -14.70 -8.12
C LEU A 104 -3.27 -14.23 -7.85
N THR A 105 -2.60 -13.75 -8.88
CA THR A 105 -1.23 -13.21 -8.76
C THR A 105 -1.19 -12.02 -7.80
N SER A 106 -2.10 -11.07 -7.95
CA SER A 106 -2.21 -9.92 -7.06
C SER A 106 -2.54 -10.32 -5.63
N PHE A 107 -3.43 -11.31 -5.46
CA PHE A 107 -3.77 -11.84 -4.14
C PHE A 107 -2.54 -12.45 -3.45
N VAL A 108 -1.79 -13.32 -4.16
CA VAL A 108 -0.60 -13.96 -3.60
C VAL A 108 0.47 -12.93 -3.23
N ILE A 109 0.70 -11.94 -4.09
CA ILE A 109 1.67 -10.86 -3.81
C ILE A 109 1.26 -10.06 -2.57
N GLN A 110 -0.01 -9.63 -2.47
CA GLN A 110 -0.51 -8.87 -1.33
C GLN A 110 -0.51 -9.71 -0.05
N PHE A 111 -0.92 -10.97 -0.13
CA PHE A 111 -0.88 -11.88 0.99
C PHE A 111 0.55 -12.03 1.53
N SER A 112 1.54 -12.27 0.65
CA SER A 112 2.94 -12.39 1.04
C SER A 112 3.47 -11.09 1.68
N ALA A 113 3.20 -9.94 1.07
CA ALA A 113 3.66 -8.65 1.58
C ALA A 113 3.05 -8.31 2.95
N GLN A 114 1.76 -8.57 3.15
CA GLN A 114 1.07 -8.24 4.39
C GLN A 114 1.31 -9.26 5.51
N SER A 115 1.72 -10.48 5.19
CA SER A 115 2.04 -11.51 6.20
C SER A 115 3.30 -11.19 7.00
N VAL A 116 4.24 -10.46 6.42
CA VAL A 116 5.52 -10.13 7.08
C VAL A 116 5.31 -9.11 8.21
N GLY A 117 4.47 -8.10 8.01
CA GLY A 117 4.28 -7.01 8.97
C GLY A 117 3.98 -7.46 10.41
N PRO A 118 2.97 -8.31 10.64
CA PRO A 118 2.60 -8.75 12.00
C PRO A 118 3.70 -9.56 12.72
N ILE A 119 4.50 -10.31 11.97
CA ILE A 119 5.54 -11.18 12.56
C ILE A 119 6.90 -10.51 12.65
N LEU A 120 7.09 -9.37 11.97
CA LEU A 120 8.39 -8.71 11.89
C LEU A 120 8.97 -8.36 13.27
N ALA A 121 8.16 -7.80 14.17
CA ALA A 121 8.61 -7.45 15.52
C ALA A 121 9.04 -8.67 16.31
N LEU A 122 8.35 -9.80 16.15
CA LEU A 122 8.74 -11.07 16.79
C LEU A 122 10.05 -11.58 16.22
N TYR A 123 10.21 -11.53 14.91
CA TYR A 123 11.40 -11.99 14.22
C TYR A 123 12.63 -11.13 14.58
N VAL A 124 12.47 -9.81 14.65
CA VAL A 124 13.54 -8.89 15.08
C VAL A 124 13.95 -9.20 16.53
N ARG A 125 13.01 -9.55 17.40
CA ARG A 125 13.31 -9.99 18.77
C ARG A 125 14.07 -11.31 18.79
N ASP A 126 13.70 -12.27 17.99
CA ASP A 126 14.38 -13.57 17.90
C ASP A 126 15.81 -13.43 17.36
N LEU A 127 16.09 -12.39 16.56
CA LEU A 127 17.44 -12.03 16.12
C LEU A 127 18.27 -11.30 17.20
N GLY A 128 17.79 -11.26 18.45
CA GLY A 128 18.51 -10.73 19.61
C GLY A 128 18.27 -9.24 19.90
N GLN A 129 17.41 -8.56 19.14
CA GLN A 129 17.07 -7.17 19.43
C GLN A 129 15.99 -7.10 20.51
N THR A 130 16.39 -6.69 21.71
CA THR A 130 15.47 -6.54 22.85
C THR A 130 15.20 -5.08 23.21
N GLU A 131 16.15 -4.19 22.93
CA GLU A 131 16.01 -2.76 23.17
C GLU A 131 15.46 -2.06 21.93
N ASN A 132 14.58 -1.09 22.13
CA ASN A 132 13.96 -0.28 21.06
C ASN A 132 13.29 -1.12 19.95
N LEU A 133 12.69 -2.26 20.32
CA LEU A 133 12.15 -3.25 19.39
C LEU A 133 11.13 -2.66 18.42
N LEU A 134 10.21 -1.84 18.93
CA LEU A 134 9.14 -1.23 18.13
C LEU A 134 9.70 -0.18 17.17
N PHE A 135 10.68 0.59 17.63
CA PHE A 135 11.36 1.57 16.77
C PHE A 135 12.14 0.91 15.64
N VAL A 136 12.93 -0.13 15.94
CA VAL A 136 13.70 -0.89 14.95
C VAL A 136 12.77 -1.55 13.92
N SER A 137 11.68 -2.18 14.38
CA SER A 137 10.69 -2.78 13.51
C SER A 137 10.01 -1.72 12.60
N GLY A 138 9.68 -0.57 13.16
CA GLY A 138 9.13 0.57 12.42
C GLY A 138 10.10 1.10 11.35
N LEU A 139 11.39 1.14 11.67
CA LEU A 139 12.47 1.54 10.75
C LEU A 139 12.58 0.57 9.56
N ILE A 140 12.55 -0.74 9.82
CA ILE A 140 12.60 -1.77 8.78
C ILE A 140 11.38 -1.63 7.85
N VAL A 141 10.17 -1.51 8.38
CA VAL A 141 8.96 -1.34 7.55
C VAL A 141 9.02 -0.05 6.73
N SER A 142 9.51 1.04 7.33
CA SER A 142 9.67 2.31 6.61
C SER A 142 10.72 2.24 5.50
N SER A 143 11.79 1.47 5.69
CA SER A 143 12.80 1.26 4.64
C SER A 143 12.23 0.51 3.43
N MET A 144 11.33 -0.44 3.65
CA MET A 144 10.58 -1.11 2.56
C MET A 144 9.72 -0.11 1.77
N GLY A 145 9.03 0.80 2.48
CA GLY A 145 8.24 1.87 1.87
C GLY A 145 9.11 2.82 1.03
N PHE A 146 10.27 3.20 1.55
CA PHE A 146 11.22 4.06 0.85
C PHE A 146 11.77 3.39 -0.42
N SER A 147 12.17 2.14 -0.33
CA SER A 147 12.63 1.33 -1.46
C SER A 147 11.55 1.19 -2.54
N SER A 148 10.30 0.98 -2.13
CA SER A 148 9.14 0.91 -3.03
C SER A 148 8.94 2.23 -3.78
N MET A 149 9.04 3.36 -3.10
CA MET A 149 8.91 4.69 -3.70
C MET A 149 10.02 4.94 -4.74
N MET A 150 11.27 4.64 -4.41
CA MET A 150 12.39 4.82 -5.34
C MET A 150 12.28 3.91 -6.56
N SER A 151 11.87 2.67 -6.37
CA SER A 151 11.76 1.69 -7.46
C SER A 151 10.57 1.94 -8.39
N ALA A 152 9.50 2.55 -7.92
CA ALA A 152 8.27 2.74 -8.70
C ALA A 152 8.50 3.46 -10.04
N GLY A 153 9.28 4.55 -10.02
CA GLY A 153 9.60 5.30 -11.24
C GLY A 153 10.51 4.54 -12.22
N VAL A 154 11.42 3.75 -11.69
CA VAL A 154 12.35 2.93 -12.50
C VAL A 154 11.60 1.74 -13.10
N MET A 155 10.78 1.07 -12.31
CA MET A 155 10.00 -0.09 -12.72
C MET A 155 8.96 0.27 -13.78
N GLY A 156 8.31 1.45 -13.68
CA GLY A 156 7.42 1.94 -14.72
C GLY A 156 8.11 2.07 -16.07
N LYS A 157 9.24 2.78 -16.12
CA LYS A 157 10.04 2.96 -17.35
C LYS A 157 10.59 1.63 -17.90
N LEU A 158 10.95 0.71 -17.02
CA LEU A 158 11.45 -0.61 -17.41
C LEU A 158 10.32 -1.48 -17.98
N GLY A 159 9.11 -1.41 -17.39
CA GLY A 159 7.92 -2.08 -17.88
C GLY A 159 7.56 -1.67 -19.31
N ASP A 160 7.67 -0.37 -19.61
CA ASP A 160 7.42 0.16 -20.97
C ASP A 160 8.44 -0.38 -22.00
N LYS A 161 9.68 -0.64 -21.59
CA LYS A 161 10.74 -1.13 -22.49
C LYS A 161 10.75 -2.64 -22.67
N VAL A 162 10.60 -3.40 -21.58
CA VAL A 162 10.79 -4.87 -21.57
C VAL A 162 9.46 -5.62 -21.69
N GLY A 163 8.36 -4.93 -21.38
CA GLY A 163 7.01 -5.48 -21.30
C GLY A 163 6.65 -5.88 -19.88
N ASN A 164 5.47 -5.47 -19.45
CA ASN A 164 4.99 -5.65 -18.08
C ASN A 164 4.93 -7.11 -17.63
N HIS A 165 4.59 -8.03 -18.53
CA HIS A 165 4.54 -9.47 -18.20
C HIS A 165 5.91 -10.01 -17.78
N ARG A 166 6.97 -9.74 -18.57
CA ARG A 166 8.32 -10.22 -18.27
C ARG A 166 8.85 -9.60 -16.98
N LEU A 167 8.62 -8.31 -16.81
CA LEU A 167 9.02 -7.61 -15.60
C LEU A 167 8.35 -8.18 -14.35
N LEU A 168 7.07 -8.52 -14.43
CA LEU A 168 6.30 -9.09 -13.33
C LEU A 168 6.85 -10.48 -12.93
N VAL A 169 7.16 -11.33 -13.90
CA VAL A 169 7.77 -12.66 -13.64
C VAL A 169 9.13 -12.52 -12.98
N VAL A 170 10.00 -11.66 -13.52
CA VAL A 170 11.34 -11.42 -12.96
C VAL A 170 11.25 -10.88 -11.53
N ALA A 171 10.34 -9.93 -11.28
CA ALA A 171 10.13 -9.36 -9.95
C ALA A 171 9.66 -10.44 -8.94
N GLN A 172 8.80 -11.37 -9.34
CA GLN A 172 8.38 -12.47 -8.48
C GLN A 172 9.53 -13.42 -8.12
N PHE A 173 10.34 -13.82 -9.09
CA PHE A 173 11.53 -14.64 -8.80
C PHE A 173 12.52 -13.92 -7.90
N TYR A 174 12.75 -12.63 -8.14
CA TYR A 174 13.59 -11.81 -7.28
C TYR A 174 13.05 -11.75 -5.85
N SER A 175 11.74 -11.60 -5.67
CA SER A 175 11.10 -11.60 -4.36
C SER A 175 11.32 -12.92 -3.62
N VAL A 176 11.22 -14.07 -4.30
CA VAL A 176 11.50 -15.39 -3.69
C VAL A 176 12.93 -15.44 -3.14
N ILE A 177 13.91 -14.96 -3.92
CA ILE A 177 15.32 -14.95 -3.49
C ILE A 177 15.47 -14.06 -2.24
N ILE A 178 14.88 -12.86 -2.24
CA ILE A 178 14.94 -11.94 -1.09
C ILE A 178 14.31 -12.59 0.16
N TYR A 179 13.13 -13.19 0.06
CA TYR A 179 12.51 -13.84 1.21
C TYR A 179 13.35 -15.03 1.75
N LEU A 180 14.02 -15.77 0.87
CA LEU A 180 14.95 -16.82 1.30
C LEU A 180 16.19 -16.25 2.02
N LEU A 181 16.70 -15.11 1.57
CA LEU A 181 17.79 -14.42 2.26
C LEU A 181 17.34 -13.88 3.63
N CYS A 182 16.16 -13.25 3.70
CA CYS A 182 15.59 -12.79 4.97
C CYS A 182 15.36 -13.94 5.96
N ALA A 183 14.94 -15.11 5.48
CA ALA A 183 14.75 -16.29 6.34
C ALA A 183 16.06 -16.82 6.95
N ASN A 184 17.21 -16.53 6.33
CA ASN A 184 18.54 -16.88 6.81
C ASN A 184 19.28 -15.70 7.45
N ALA A 185 18.60 -14.59 7.74
CA ALA A 185 19.21 -13.44 8.37
C ALA A 185 19.66 -13.78 9.80
N SER A 186 20.85 -13.34 10.18
CA SER A 186 21.45 -13.54 11.50
C SER A 186 21.43 -12.26 12.34
N SER A 187 21.04 -11.13 11.77
CA SER A 187 20.92 -9.85 12.48
C SER A 187 19.81 -8.98 11.90
N PRO A 188 19.23 -8.06 12.70
CA PRO A 188 18.19 -7.15 12.23
C PRO A 188 18.61 -6.24 11.08
N LEU A 189 19.92 -5.96 10.96
CA LEU A 189 20.47 -5.13 9.86
C LEU A 189 20.48 -5.81 8.50
N GLN A 190 20.25 -7.13 8.44
CA GLN A 190 20.17 -7.90 7.20
C GLN A 190 18.76 -7.99 6.65
N LEU A 191 17.76 -7.55 7.41
CA LEU A 191 16.36 -7.46 7.02
C LEU A 191 16.05 -6.16 6.29
#